data_54143c9ffcd7a9e2d166250c5ab181ac
#
_entry.id   54143c9ffcd7a9e2d166250c5ab181ac
#
_cell.length_a   1.000
_cell.length_b   1.000
_cell.length_c   1.000
_cell.angle_alpha   90.00
_cell.angle_beta   90.00
_cell.angle_gamma   90.00
#
_symmetry.space_group_name_H-M   'P 1'
#
loop_
_entity.id
_entity.type
_entity.pdbx_description
1 polymer ?
#
loop_
_entity_poly.entity_id
_entity_poly.type
_entity_poly.pdbx_seq_one_letter_code
_entity_poly.pdbx_strand_id
1 'polypeptide(L)'
;MKITDVLVIGGGIAGACAALRLARDPNRRIILITRETDPHESNSNYAQGGIIHRGEADTPELLAADIINAGAGATNPAAAAVLAGEGPELLEDLLIHEGGVHFDH
;
A
#
# COMPACT_ATOMS: atom_id res chain seq x y z
N MET A 1 15.40 -26.64 9.79
CA MET A 1 15.61 -25.21 9.44
C MET A 1 14.64 -24.84 8.32
N LYS A 2 13.83 -23.81 8.51
CA LYS A 2 12.97 -23.29 7.41
C LYS A 2 13.78 -22.23 6.66
N ILE A 3 14.01 -22.48 5.38
CA ILE A 3 14.67 -21.52 4.49
C ILE A 3 13.58 -20.75 3.75
N THR A 4 13.69 -19.44 3.75
CA THR A 4 12.81 -18.54 2.99
C THR A 4 13.62 -17.67 2.05
N ASP A 5 13.03 -17.28 0.93
CA ASP A 5 13.68 -16.42 -0.04
C ASP A 5 13.50 -14.94 0.33
N VAL A 6 12.34 -14.61 0.96
CA VAL A 6 12.03 -13.26 1.44
C VAL A 6 11.37 -13.32 2.81
N LEU A 7 11.85 -12.48 3.71
CA LEU A 7 11.24 -12.23 5.02
C LEU A 7 10.64 -10.81 5.02
N VAL A 8 9.34 -10.71 5.21
CA VAL A 8 8.62 -9.45 5.38
C VAL A 8 8.39 -9.22 6.88
N ILE A 9 8.84 -8.11 7.39
CA ILE A 9 8.71 -7.76 8.81
C ILE A 9 7.67 -6.65 8.94
N GLY A 10 6.52 -6.99 9.52
CA GLY A 10 5.37 -6.10 9.73
C GLY A 10 4.15 -6.48 8.90
N GLY A 11 3.01 -6.67 9.57
CA GLY A 11 1.72 -7.08 8.99
C GLY A 11 0.79 -5.91 8.61
N GLY A 12 1.27 -4.67 8.61
CA GLY A 12 0.50 -3.52 8.13
C GLY A 12 0.33 -3.52 6.61
N ILE A 13 -0.37 -2.52 6.06
CA ILE A 13 -0.69 -2.43 4.63
C ILE A 13 0.55 -2.58 3.73
N ALA A 14 1.66 -1.94 4.06
CA ALA A 14 2.88 -2.02 3.26
C ALA A 14 3.45 -3.45 3.22
N GLY A 15 3.51 -4.13 4.36
CA GLY A 15 4.01 -5.50 4.43
C GLY A 15 3.07 -6.48 3.74
N ALA A 16 1.76 -6.33 3.91
CA ALA A 16 0.76 -7.15 3.26
C ALA A 16 0.82 -7.00 1.72
N CYS A 17 0.87 -5.78 1.20
CA CYS A 17 1.01 -5.52 -0.24
C CYS A 17 2.33 -6.09 -0.79
N ALA A 18 3.45 -5.91 -0.08
CA ALA A 18 4.72 -6.48 -0.49
C ALA A 18 4.67 -8.02 -0.53
N ALA A 19 4.08 -8.66 0.48
CA ALA A 19 3.93 -10.10 0.53
C ALA A 19 3.05 -10.63 -0.62
N LEU A 20 1.90 -9.98 -0.88
CA LEU A 20 1.02 -10.32 -2.01
C LEU A 20 1.76 -10.23 -3.35
N ARG A 21 2.45 -9.11 -3.58
CA ARG A 21 3.21 -8.89 -4.81
C ARG A 21 4.30 -9.94 -5.03
N LEU A 22 5.03 -10.27 -3.98
CA LEU A 22 6.08 -11.29 -4.02
C LEU A 22 5.52 -12.70 -4.23
N ALA A 23 4.32 -12.98 -3.70
CA ALA A 23 3.66 -14.28 -3.81
C ALA A 23 3.15 -14.60 -5.21
N ARG A 24 3.14 -13.64 -6.13
CA ARG A 24 2.82 -13.89 -7.55
C ARG A 24 3.82 -14.84 -8.22
N ASP A 25 5.04 -14.94 -7.69
CA ASP A 25 6.01 -15.95 -8.11
C ASP A 25 5.84 -17.22 -7.26
N PRO A 26 5.27 -18.32 -7.82
CA PRO A 26 4.97 -19.52 -7.07
C PRO A 26 6.23 -20.27 -6.58
N ASN A 27 7.40 -19.95 -7.10
CA ASN A 27 8.66 -20.54 -6.67
C ASN A 27 9.29 -19.80 -5.48
N ARG A 28 8.73 -18.66 -5.10
CA ARG A 28 9.26 -17.82 -4.03
C ARG A 28 8.61 -18.16 -2.70
N ARG A 29 9.44 -18.50 -1.72
CA ARG A 29 8.99 -18.77 -0.35
C ARG A 29 9.06 -17.50 0.47
N ILE A 30 7.91 -17.03 0.92
CA ILE A 30 7.74 -15.77 1.64
C ILE A 30 7.28 -16.10 3.06
N ILE A 31 7.90 -15.44 4.03
CA ILE A 31 7.43 -15.45 5.42
C ILE A 31 7.14 -13.98 5.78
N LEU A 32 5.91 -13.74 6.25
CA LEU A 32 5.56 -12.48 6.88
C LEU A 32 5.48 -12.71 8.38
N ILE A 33 6.13 -11.86 9.14
CA ILE A 33 6.08 -11.87 10.60
C ILE A 33 5.55 -10.56 11.13
N THR A 34 4.82 -10.64 12.23
CA THR A 34 4.32 -9.49 12.99
C THR A 34 4.71 -9.61 14.45
N ARG A 35 4.76 -8.50 15.15
CA ARG A 35 5.08 -8.45 16.58
C ARG A 35 3.97 -9.06 17.43
N GLU A 36 2.74 -8.82 17.03
CA GLU A 36 1.55 -9.23 17.78
C GLU A 36 1.16 -10.68 17.43
N THR A 37 0.44 -11.33 18.36
CA THR A 37 -0.10 -12.67 18.17
C THR A 37 -1.27 -12.70 17.17
N ASP A 38 -2.04 -11.62 17.12
CA ASP A 38 -3.06 -11.43 16.10
C ASP A 38 -2.45 -10.70 14.89
N PRO A 39 -2.45 -11.32 13.69
CA PRO A 39 -1.90 -10.70 12.49
C PRO A 39 -2.67 -9.46 12.03
N HIS A 40 -3.92 -9.26 12.49
CA HIS A 40 -4.70 -8.06 12.19
C HIS A 40 -4.30 -6.86 13.07
N GLU A 41 -3.57 -7.08 14.14
CA GLU A 41 -3.16 -6.02 15.05
C GLU A 41 -2.06 -5.15 14.42
N SER A 42 -2.47 -4.05 13.81
CA SER A 42 -1.57 -3.11 13.13
C SER A 42 -2.17 -1.70 13.10
N ASN A 43 -1.32 -0.69 12.90
CA ASN A 43 -1.79 0.69 12.71
C ASN A 43 -2.74 0.82 11.52
N SER A 44 -2.60 -0.02 10.51
CA SER A 44 -3.50 -0.05 9.36
C SER A 44 -4.92 -0.50 9.73
N ASN A 45 -5.06 -1.39 10.72
CA ASN A 45 -6.36 -1.81 11.24
C ASN A 45 -7.12 -0.68 11.96
N TYR A 46 -6.37 0.27 12.54
CA TYR A 46 -6.91 1.43 13.25
C TYR A 46 -6.94 2.70 12.40
N ALA A 47 -6.51 2.63 11.15
CA ALA A 47 -6.57 3.75 10.24
C ALA A 47 -8.04 4.10 9.91
N GLN A 48 -8.28 5.36 9.57
CA GLN A 48 -9.59 5.77 9.06
C GLN A 48 -9.83 5.13 7.69
N GLY A 49 -11.09 4.78 7.41
CA GLY A 49 -11.51 4.09 6.20
C GLY A 49 -11.52 4.99 4.97
N GLY A 50 -10.37 5.46 4.55
CA GLY A 50 -10.24 6.25 3.33
C GLY A 50 -8.84 6.16 2.76
N ILE A 51 -8.74 6.22 1.44
CA ILE A 51 -7.48 6.25 0.72
C ILE A 51 -7.55 7.30 -0.38
N ILE A 52 -6.43 8.00 -0.60
CA ILE A 52 -6.32 9.00 -1.66
C ILE A 52 -6.22 8.29 -3.01
N HIS A 53 -7.09 8.70 -3.93
CA HIS A 53 -7.14 8.20 -5.30
C HIS A 53 -7.38 9.34 -6.27
N ARG A 54 -7.04 9.16 -7.55
CA ARG A 54 -7.37 10.13 -8.60
C ARG A 54 -8.86 10.09 -8.93
N GLY A 55 -9.47 11.26 -9.04
CA GLY A 55 -10.79 11.41 -9.62
C GLY A 55 -10.77 11.27 -11.16
N GLU A 56 -11.95 11.19 -11.79
CA GLU A 56 -12.07 11.00 -13.26
C GLU A 56 -11.42 12.12 -14.08
N ALA A 57 -11.41 13.36 -13.58
CA ALA A 57 -10.83 14.53 -14.25
C ALA A 57 -9.46 14.92 -13.70
N ASP A 58 -8.85 14.08 -12.87
CA ASP A 58 -7.59 14.38 -12.21
C ASP A 58 -6.39 13.84 -13.00
N THR A 59 -5.20 14.42 -12.75
CA THR A 59 -3.95 13.97 -13.33
C THR A 59 -2.95 13.64 -12.21
N PRO A 60 -1.89 12.85 -12.49
CA PRO A 60 -0.83 12.62 -11.51
C PRO A 60 -0.21 13.91 -10.98
N GLU A 61 -0.07 14.93 -11.81
CA GLU A 61 0.50 16.22 -11.44
C GLU A 61 -0.41 17.00 -10.50
N LEU A 62 -1.73 16.99 -10.73
CA LEU A 62 -2.71 17.62 -9.85
C LEU A 62 -2.74 16.90 -8.50
N LEU A 63 -2.83 15.57 -8.49
CA LEU A 63 -2.79 14.79 -7.26
C LEU A 63 -1.49 15.02 -6.48
N ALA A 64 -0.34 15.07 -7.15
CA ALA A 64 0.94 15.35 -6.50
C ALA A 64 0.95 16.76 -5.88
N ALA A 65 0.38 17.76 -6.59
CA ALA A 65 0.27 19.12 -6.07
C ALA A 65 -0.62 19.19 -4.82
N ASP A 66 -1.73 18.47 -4.80
CA ASP A 66 -2.62 18.41 -3.64
C ASP A 66 -1.95 17.75 -2.44
N ILE A 67 -1.21 16.65 -2.65
CA ILE A 67 -0.43 16.00 -1.60
C ILE A 67 0.63 16.96 -1.03
N ILE A 68 1.32 17.71 -1.88
CA ILE A 68 2.34 18.68 -1.45
C ILE A 68 1.69 19.83 -0.65
N ASN A 69 0.57 20.35 -1.13
CA ASN A 69 -0.18 21.41 -0.44
C ASN A 69 -0.67 20.94 0.93
N ALA A 70 -1.27 19.76 1.00
CA ALA A 70 -1.76 19.19 2.26
C ALA A 70 -0.63 18.96 3.27
N GLY A 71 0.56 18.66 2.81
CA GLY A 71 1.74 18.46 3.64
C GLY A 71 2.36 19.71 4.22
N ALA A 72 1.88 20.91 3.84
CA ALA A 72 2.27 22.21 4.43
C ALA A 72 3.79 22.41 4.58
N GLY A 73 4.56 22.00 3.57
CA GLY A 73 6.03 22.10 3.56
C GLY A 73 6.78 20.89 4.13
N ALA A 74 6.10 19.91 4.71
CA ALA A 74 6.72 18.68 5.20
C ALA A 74 6.81 17.56 4.15
N THR A 75 6.12 17.69 3.03
CA THR A 75 6.06 16.67 1.97
C THR A 75 7.36 16.64 1.15
N ASN A 76 7.87 15.45 0.91
CA ASN A 76 8.91 15.24 -0.09
C ASN A 76 8.27 15.22 -1.49
N PRO A 77 8.57 16.17 -2.39
CA PRO A 77 7.93 16.25 -3.71
C PRO A 77 8.19 15.02 -4.59
N ALA A 78 9.38 14.41 -4.50
CA ALA A 78 9.70 13.21 -5.26
C ALA A 78 8.85 12.01 -4.80
N ALA A 79 8.63 11.87 -3.49
CA ALA A 79 7.76 10.83 -2.95
C ALA A 79 6.29 11.06 -3.33
N ALA A 80 5.84 12.32 -3.32
CA ALA A 80 4.49 12.68 -3.78
C ALA A 80 4.26 12.33 -5.26
N ALA A 81 5.25 12.58 -6.11
CA ALA A 81 5.17 12.24 -7.54
C ALA A 81 5.08 10.72 -7.77
N VAL A 82 5.85 9.92 -7.04
CA VAL A 82 5.77 8.44 -7.09
C VAL A 82 4.38 7.96 -6.64
N LEU A 83 3.90 8.47 -5.50
CA LEU A 83 2.59 8.11 -4.98
C LEU A 83 1.46 8.47 -5.94
N ALA A 84 1.47 9.66 -6.50
CA ALA A 84 0.45 10.12 -7.43
C ALA A 84 0.50 9.39 -8.79
N GLY A 85 1.69 9.01 -9.25
CA GLY A 85 1.88 8.29 -10.50
C GLY A 85 1.53 6.81 -10.42
N GLU A 86 1.99 6.12 -9.38
CA GLU A 86 1.90 4.66 -9.26
C GLU A 86 0.78 4.18 -8.33
N GLY A 87 0.41 5.02 -7.34
CA GLY A 87 -0.54 4.65 -6.29
C GLY A 87 -1.91 4.20 -6.80
N PRO A 88 -2.56 4.93 -7.70
CA PRO A 88 -3.88 4.57 -8.21
C PRO A 88 -3.94 3.19 -8.87
N GLU A 89 -2.96 2.86 -9.73
CA GLU A 89 -2.90 1.55 -10.38
C GLU A 89 -2.63 0.42 -9.38
N LEU A 90 -1.76 0.67 -8.40
CA LEU A 90 -1.46 -0.30 -7.35
C LEU A 90 -2.65 -0.53 -6.42
N LEU A 91 -3.45 0.48 -6.16
CA LEU A 91 -4.69 0.37 -5.39
C LEU A 91 -5.67 -0.56 -6.10
N GLU A 92 -5.93 -0.32 -7.39
CA GLU A 92 -6.80 -1.16 -8.20
C GLU A 92 -6.31 -2.61 -8.24
N ASP A 93 -5.03 -2.82 -8.53
CA ASP A 93 -4.43 -4.13 -8.70
C ASP A 93 -4.37 -4.92 -7.37
N LEU A 94 -3.78 -4.34 -6.33
CA LEU A 94 -3.50 -5.06 -5.09
C LEU A 94 -4.66 -5.05 -4.09
N LEU A 95 -5.37 -3.92 -3.92
CA LEU A 95 -6.42 -3.83 -2.93
C LEU A 95 -7.76 -4.29 -3.47
N ILE A 96 -8.16 -3.82 -4.64
CA ILE A 96 -9.48 -4.15 -5.20
C ILE A 96 -9.45 -5.54 -5.83
N HIS A 97 -8.57 -5.79 -6.80
CA HIS A 97 -8.61 -7.05 -7.54
C HIS A 97 -8.06 -8.22 -6.75
N GLU A 98 -6.90 -8.11 -6.12
CA GLU A 98 -6.32 -9.23 -5.36
C GLU A 98 -6.85 -9.32 -3.93
N GLY A 99 -6.95 -8.18 -3.25
CA GLY A 99 -7.38 -8.12 -1.85
C GLY A 99 -8.89 -8.20 -1.65
N GLY A 100 -9.68 -7.99 -2.71
CA GLY A 100 -11.14 -8.00 -2.63
C GLY A 100 -11.73 -6.87 -1.79
N VAL A 101 -10.99 -5.76 -1.65
CA VAL A 101 -11.44 -4.60 -0.88
C VAL A 101 -12.51 -3.85 -1.69
N HIS A 102 -13.61 -3.52 -1.03
CA HIS A 102 -14.68 -2.70 -1.61
C HIS A 102 -14.63 -1.30 -1.00
N PHE A 103 -14.62 -0.30 -1.86
CA PHE A 103 -14.72 1.11 -1.47
C PHE A 103 -16.10 1.65 -1.84
N ASP A 104 -16.67 2.46 -0.94
CA ASP A 104 -17.88 3.23 -1.24
C ASP A 104 -17.51 4.41 -2.14
N HIS A 105 -18.40 4.76 -3.06
CA HIS A 105 -18.26 5.88 -4.01
C HIS A 105 -18.99 7.11 -3.54
#